data_d2ac046dbbab41688ff32bde10558549
#
_entry.id   d2ac046dbbab41688ff32bde10558549
#
_cell.length_a   1.000
_cell.length_b   1.000
_cell.length_c   1.000
_cell.angle_alpha   90.00
_cell.angle_beta   90.00
_cell.angle_gamma   90.00
#
_symmetry.space_group_name_H-M   'P 1'
#
loop_
_entity.id
_entity.type
_entity.pdbx_description
1 polymer ?
#
loop_
_entity_poly.entity_id
_entity_poly.type
_entity_poly.pdbx_seq_one_letter_code
_entity_poly.pdbx_strand_id
1 'polypeptide(L)'
;MFKYSLVWKKSKTGNFAQAPYRFLCEHEDILVFSYGKVSKNGNPRMKYFPQGTQPCNKVMKGKTGNSEHRGGRATQSDYVQTVTNYPRSVLEFDNEGKPEHPTQKPLSLCEYLIRTYTSEGDVVLDSCMGSGTTAVACVASNRIYVGYEKEKKYYDTCIRRIANSSKSS
;
A
#
# COMPACT_ATOMS: atom_id res chain seq x y z
N MET A 1 4.18 15.04 -6.79
CA MET A 1 4.16 14.58 -8.21
C MET A 1 3.80 13.11 -8.24
N PHE A 2 2.90 12.71 -9.17
CA PHE A 2 2.48 11.32 -9.39
C PHE A 2 3.69 10.42 -9.69
N LYS A 3 3.70 9.22 -9.14
CA LYS A 3 4.75 8.21 -9.36
C LYS A 3 4.22 6.99 -10.11
N TYR A 4 3.24 6.33 -9.55
CA TYR A 4 2.60 5.14 -10.12
C TYR A 4 1.28 4.85 -9.41
N SER A 5 0.50 3.96 -9.98
CA SER A 5 -0.70 3.40 -9.37
C SER A 5 -0.48 1.96 -8.94
N LEU A 6 -1.20 1.59 -7.88
CA LEU A 6 -1.41 0.21 -7.45
C LEU A 6 -2.91 -0.07 -7.55
N VAL A 7 -3.26 -1.33 -7.63
CA VAL A 7 -4.66 -1.80 -7.64
C VAL A 7 -4.88 -2.66 -6.41
N TRP A 8 -5.83 -2.28 -5.57
CA TRP A 8 -6.33 -3.18 -4.55
C TRP A 8 -7.49 -4.00 -5.12
N LYS A 9 -7.25 -5.30 -5.33
CA LYS A 9 -8.28 -6.27 -5.72
C LYS A 9 -9.04 -6.71 -4.49
N LYS A 10 -10.36 -6.51 -4.52
CA LYS A 10 -11.27 -6.85 -3.43
C LYS A 10 -11.64 -8.33 -3.48
N SER A 11 -11.90 -8.94 -2.33
CA SER A 11 -12.44 -10.30 -2.26
C SER A 11 -13.93 -10.36 -2.58
N LYS A 12 -14.64 -9.22 -2.56
CA LYS A 12 -16.06 -9.11 -2.89
C LYS A 12 -16.29 -7.98 -3.89
N THR A 13 -17.10 -8.27 -4.91
CA THR A 13 -17.57 -7.27 -5.86
C THR A 13 -18.68 -6.40 -5.25
N GLY A 14 -18.73 -5.14 -5.66
CA GLY A 14 -19.80 -4.21 -5.28
C GLY A 14 -20.79 -3.94 -6.42
N ASN A 15 -21.88 -3.24 -6.09
CA ASN A 15 -22.84 -2.70 -7.07
C ASN A 15 -23.62 -3.73 -7.89
N PHE A 16 -24.01 -4.86 -7.32
CA PHE A 16 -24.80 -5.90 -7.99
C PHE A 16 -26.06 -5.38 -8.68
N ALA A 17 -26.74 -4.38 -8.11
CA ALA A 17 -27.92 -3.77 -8.72
C ALA A 17 -27.64 -3.12 -10.09
N GLN A 18 -26.40 -2.81 -10.39
CA GLN A 18 -25.97 -2.19 -11.65
C GLN A 18 -25.36 -3.20 -12.64
N ALA A 19 -25.25 -4.48 -12.25
CA ALA A 19 -24.66 -5.52 -13.09
C ALA A 19 -25.25 -5.63 -14.52
N PRO A 20 -26.54 -5.40 -14.75
CA PRO A 20 -27.11 -5.42 -16.09
C PRO A 20 -26.65 -4.24 -16.99
N TYR A 21 -26.10 -3.17 -16.41
CA TYR A 21 -25.80 -1.92 -17.11
C TYR A 21 -24.30 -1.58 -17.17
N ARG A 22 -23.48 -2.18 -16.31
CA ARG A 22 -22.01 -1.94 -16.27
C ARG A 22 -21.27 -3.08 -15.58
N PHE A 23 -19.94 -3.07 -15.76
CA PHE A 23 -19.07 -4.01 -15.08
C PHE A 23 -19.18 -3.88 -13.55
N LEU A 24 -19.12 -5.02 -12.86
CA LEU A 24 -18.97 -5.04 -11.40
C LEU A 24 -17.59 -4.53 -10.98
N CYS A 25 -17.57 -3.66 -9.98
CA CYS A 25 -16.33 -3.08 -9.49
C CYS A 25 -15.72 -3.99 -8.42
N GLU A 26 -14.63 -4.67 -8.75
CA GLU A 26 -13.89 -5.56 -7.83
C GLU A 26 -12.50 -5.03 -7.43
N HIS A 27 -12.20 -3.78 -7.74
CA HIS A 27 -10.94 -3.17 -7.35
C HIS A 27 -11.10 -1.69 -6.97
N GLU A 28 -10.07 -1.16 -6.32
CA GLU A 28 -9.86 0.28 -6.13
C GLU A 28 -8.44 0.63 -6.54
N ASP A 29 -8.27 1.81 -7.15
CA ASP A 29 -6.97 2.35 -7.48
C ASP A 29 -6.34 3.04 -6.27
N ILE A 30 -5.04 2.82 -6.09
CA ILE A 30 -4.22 3.49 -5.09
C ILE A 30 -3.18 4.31 -5.84
N LEU A 31 -3.30 5.64 -5.77
CA LEU A 31 -2.40 6.55 -6.47
C LEU A 31 -1.27 6.98 -5.54
N VAL A 32 -0.03 6.78 -5.96
CA VAL A 32 1.16 7.13 -5.18
C VAL A 32 1.76 8.43 -5.68
N PHE A 33 1.88 9.40 -4.79
CA PHE A 33 2.50 10.70 -5.04
C PHE A 33 3.68 10.91 -4.10
N SER A 34 4.73 11.55 -4.57
CA SER A 34 5.89 11.91 -3.76
C SER A 34 6.67 13.06 -4.38
N TYR A 35 7.36 13.86 -3.57
CA TYR A 35 8.41 14.75 -4.04
C TYR A 35 9.70 13.99 -4.35
N GLY A 36 9.99 12.93 -3.60
CA GLY A 36 11.17 12.08 -3.80
C GLY A 36 11.14 11.30 -5.11
N LYS A 37 12.31 10.95 -5.63
CA LYS A 37 12.47 10.20 -6.89
C LYS A 37 12.38 8.69 -6.66
N VAL A 38 11.74 7.97 -7.59
CA VAL A 38 11.70 6.51 -7.64
C VAL A 38 12.91 6.00 -8.42
N SER A 39 14.09 6.10 -7.82
CA SER A 39 15.32 5.58 -8.43
C SER A 39 16.40 5.34 -7.38
N LYS A 40 17.36 4.48 -7.68
CA LYS A 40 18.49 4.18 -6.80
C LYS A 40 19.28 5.45 -6.43
N ASN A 41 19.45 6.36 -7.37
CA ASN A 41 20.24 7.59 -7.24
C ASN A 41 19.35 8.85 -7.08
N GLY A 42 18.10 8.66 -6.64
CA GLY A 42 17.18 9.78 -6.40
C GLY A 42 17.61 10.64 -5.21
N ASN A 43 17.61 11.97 -5.37
CA ASN A 43 17.81 12.92 -4.28
C ASN A 43 16.75 14.03 -4.37
N PRO A 44 15.88 14.19 -3.35
CA PRO A 44 15.60 13.20 -2.33
C PRO A 44 15.00 11.92 -2.92
N ARG A 45 15.25 10.79 -2.27
CA ARG A 45 14.66 9.52 -2.65
C ARG A 45 13.31 9.34 -1.95
N MET A 46 12.31 8.81 -2.67
CA MET A 46 11.05 8.40 -2.05
C MET A 46 11.31 7.25 -1.07
N LYS A 47 10.74 7.33 0.14
CA LYS A 47 10.73 6.20 1.08
C LYS A 47 9.98 5.04 0.44
N TYR A 48 10.60 3.86 0.45
CA TYR A 48 10.01 2.64 -0.05
C TYR A 48 10.66 1.43 0.63
N PHE A 49 9.90 0.69 1.39
CA PHE A 49 10.30 -0.50 2.13
C PHE A 49 9.47 -1.68 1.61
N PRO A 50 10.00 -2.48 0.67
CA PRO A 50 9.24 -3.58 0.06
C PRO A 50 8.87 -4.62 1.12
N GLN A 51 7.58 -4.90 1.25
CA GLN A 51 7.04 -5.88 2.19
C GLN A 51 7.02 -7.28 1.58
N GLY A 52 7.16 -8.33 2.41
CA GLY A 52 7.05 -9.73 1.98
C GLY A 52 8.25 -10.26 1.18
N THR A 53 9.35 -9.51 1.11
CA THR A 53 10.57 -9.98 0.44
C THR A 53 11.21 -11.14 1.18
N GLN A 54 11.89 -12.02 0.44
CA GLN A 54 12.56 -13.19 0.96
C GLN A 54 14.05 -13.19 0.56
N PRO A 55 14.97 -13.61 1.44
CA PRO A 55 16.36 -13.81 1.08
C PRO A 55 16.48 -14.87 -0.02
N CYS A 56 17.39 -14.65 -0.96
CA CYS A 56 17.78 -15.67 -1.94
C CYS A 56 19.25 -15.47 -2.30
N ASN A 57 19.83 -16.50 -2.94
CA ASN A 57 21.18 -16.46 -3.46
C ASN A 57 21.20 -17.05 -4.86
N LYS A 58 20.67 -16.29 -5.83
CA LYS A 58 20.52 -16.74 -7.22
C LYS A 58 21.43 -15.95 -8.14
N VAL A 59 22.32 -16.67 -8.84
CA VAL A 59 23.14 -16.06 -9.90
C VAL A 59 22.23 -15.80 -11.11
N MET A 60 22.09 -14.54 -11.47
CA MET A 60 21.36 -14.09 -12.64
C MET A 60 22.37 -13.76 -13.75
N LYS A 61 22.28 -14.50 -14.86
CA LYS A 61 23.13 -14.24 -16.03
C LYS A 61 22.68 -12.94 -16.70
N GLY A 62 23.66 -12.09 -16.98
CA GLY A 62 23.45 -10.89 -17.77
C GLY A 62 22.95 -11.25 -19.17
N LYS A 63 22.01 -10.49 -19.68
CA LYS A 63 21.53 -10.65 -21.06
C LYS A 63 22.34 -9.75 -21.98
N THR A 64 23.08 -10.36 -22.90
CA THR A 64 23.60 -9.69 -24.09
C THR A 64 22.49 -9.70 -25.15
N GLY A 65 21.92 -8.56 -25.45
CA GLY A 65 20.91 -8.48 -26.48
C GLY A 65 20.65 -7.03 -26.89
N ASN A 66 20.92 -6.71 -28.14
CA ASN A 66 20.34 -5.53 -28.80
C ASN A 66 18.84 -5.73 -28.92
N SER A 67 18.05 -5.15 -28.03
CA SER A 67 16.62 -4.98 -28.31
C SER A 67 16.41 -3.56 -28.81
N GLU A 68 16.14 -3.41 -30.09
CA GLU A 68 15.81 -2.12 -30.74
C GLU A 68 14.68 -1.37 -30.02
N HIS A 69 13.80 -2.10 -29.32
CA HIS A 69 12.68 -1.55 -28.55
C HIS A 69 13.03 -1.03 -27.14
N ARG A 70 14.28 -1.16 -26.66
CA ARG A 70 14.72 -0.72 -25.31
C ARG A 70 15.88 0.27 -25.31
N GLY A 71 16.10 0.98 -26.42
CA GLY A 71 17.10 2.06 -26.47
C GLY A 71 18.49 1.64 -26.02
N GLY A 72 19.08 0.63 -26.71
CA GLY A 72 20.50 0.28 -26.60
C GLY A 72 21.06 0.24 -25.18
N ARG A 73 20.49 -0.50 -24.23
CA ARG A 73 21.09 -0.67 -22.92
C ARG A 73 22.30 -1.58 -23.01
N ALA A 74 23.43 -1.06 -22.51
CA ALA A 74 24.67 -1.77 -22.33
C ALA A 74 24.47 -3.17 -21.73
N THR A 75 25.27 -4.12 -22.15
CA THR A 75 25.45 -5.47 -21.62
C THR A 75 25.35 -5.48 -20.10
N GLN A 76 24.34 -6.11 -19.54
CA GLN A 76 24.24 -6.28 -18.11
C GLN A 76 25.14 -7.45 -17.71
N SER A 77 26.13 -7.21 -16.85
CA SER A 77 26.98 -8.24 -16.28
C SER A 77 26.17 -9.21 -15.40
N ASP A 78 26.69 -10.40 -15.19
CA ASP A 78 26.14 -11.33 -14.21
C ASP A 78 26.08 -10.69 -12.82
N TYR A 79 25.02 -10.95 -12.08
CA TYR A 79 24.86 -10.46 -10.72
C TYR A 79 24.21 -11.51 -9.82
N VAL A 80 24.48 -11.42 -8.52
CA VAL A 80 23.83 -12.27 -7.52
C VAL A 80 22.58 -11.54 -7.02
N GLN A 81 21.43 -12.17 -7.22
CA GLN A 81 20.18 -11.72 -6.62
C GLN A 81 20.14 -12.21 -5.18
N THR A 82 20.16 -11.27 -4.22
CA THR A 82 20.15 -11.56 -2.79
C THR A 82 18.74 -11.54 -2.17
N VAL A 83 17.76 -10.96 -2.88
CA VAL A 83 16.38 -10.80 -2.41
C VAL A 83 15.42 -11.12 -3.54
N THR A 84 14.35 -11.83 -3.21
CA THR A 84 13.25 -12.17 -4.12
C THR A 84 11.89 -11.81 -3.53
N ASN A 85 10.80 -12.16 -4.21
CA ASN A 85 9.42 -11.90 -3.81
C ASN A 85 9.12 -10.42 -3.58
N TYR A 86 9.59 -9.56 -4.48
CA TYR A 86 9.23 -8.14 -4.44
C TYR A 86 7.73 -7.93 -4.66
N PRO A 87 7.13 -6.92 -3.99
CA PRO A 87 5.72 -6.57 -4.14
C PRO A 87 5.33 -6.32 -5.60
N ARG A 88 4.10 -6.69 -5.94
CA ARG A 88 3.49 -6.43 -7.25
C ARG A 88 2.50 -5.28 -7.16
N SER A 89 2.12 -4.72 -8.31
CA SER A 89 1.20 -3.58 -8.39
C SER A 89 -0.26 -3.94 -8.13
N VAL A 90 -0.62 -5.22 -8.16
CA VAL A 90 -1.94 -5.72 -7.76
C VAL A 90 -1.82 -6.30 -6.37
N LEU A 91 -2.55 -5.71 -5.43
CA LEU A 91 -2.58 -6.08 -4.03
C LEU A 91 -3.89 -6.83 -3.74
N GLU A 92 -3.81 -8.00 -3.15
CA GLU A 92 -4.98 -8.79 -2.77
C GLU A 92 -5.11 -8.76 -1.25
N PHE A 93 -6.15 -8.07 -0.76
CA PHE A 93 -6.52 -8.01 0.64
C PHE A 93 -8.03 -8.18 0.76
N ASP A 94 -8.45 -9.02 1.70
CA ASP A 94 -9.86 -9.25 1.94
C ASP A 94 -10.56 -8.03 2.47
N ASN A 95 -11.81 -7.83 2.05
CA ASN A 95 -12.66 -6.81 2.62
C ASN A 95 -12.93 -7.11 4.10
N GLU A 96 -13.14 -6.06 4.88
CA GLU A 96 -13.58 -6.23 6.28
C GLU A 96 -14.88 -7.03 6.36
N GLY A 97 -14.93 -8.04 7.23
CA GLY A 97 -16.09 -8.92 7.37
C GLY A 97 -17.32 -8.20 7.92
N LYS A 98 -17.11 -7.30 8.90
CA LYS A 98 -18.15 -6.46 9.53
C LYS A 98 -17.65 -5.03 9.63
N PRO A 99 -17.76 -4.24 8.56
CA PRO A 99 -17.28 -2.87 8.57
C PRO A 99 -18.13 -1.98 9.47
N GLU A 100 -17.48 -1.11 10.22
CA GLU A 100 -18.12 -0.10 11.06
C GLU A 100 -18.34 1.23 10.32
N HIS A 101 -17.84 1.31 9.07
CA HIS A 101 -18.04 2.41 8.15
C HIS A 101 -18.29 1.87 6.74
N PRO A 102 -19.22 2.45 5.95
CA PRO A 102 -19.61 1.92 4.62
C PRO A 102 -18.44 1.76 3.64
N THR A 103 -17.41 2.61 3.74
CA THR A 103 -16.23 2.60 2.87
C THR A 103 -14.96 2.21 3.60
N GLN A 104 -15.08 1.46 4.71
CA GLN A 104 -13.94 1.02 5.51
C GLN A 104 -12.96 0.19 4.67
N LYS A 105 -11.70 0.56 4.75
CA LYS A 105 -10.60 -0.20 4.12
C LYS A 105 -10.12 -1.31 5.04
N PRO A 106 -9.60 -2.43 4.50
CA PRO A 106 -8.99 -3.47 5.32
C PRO A 106 -7.83 -2.93 6.15
N LEU A 107 -7.78 -3.33 7.42
CA LEU A 107 -6.69 -2.96 8.31
C LEU A 107 -5.34 -3.44 7.75
N SER A 108 -5.29 -4.66 7.26
CA SER A 108 -4.09 -5.27 6.65
C SER A 108 -3.58 -4.50 5.43
N LEU A 109 -4.47 -3.96 4.60
CA LEU A 109 -4.07 -3.09 3.47
C LEU A 109 -3.46 -1.77 3.97
N CYS A 110 -4.08 -1.14 4.97
CA CYS A 110 -3.58 0.12 5.54
C CYS A 110 -2.21 -0.09 6.19
N GLU A 111 -2.03 -1.14 6.99
CA GLU A 111 -0.74 -1.49 7.58
C GLU A 111 0.34 -1.75 6.53
N TYR A 112 0.00 -2.50 5.48
CA TYR A 112 0.91 -2.79 4.38
C TYR A 112 1.42 -1.51 3.71
N LEU A 113 0.52 -0.58 3.40
CA LEU A 113 0.86 0.69 2.76
C LEU A 113 1.68 1.58 3.69
N ILE A 114 1.30 1.69 4.97
CA ILE A 114 2.01 2.47 5.98
C ILE A 114 3.44 1.94 6.14
N ARG A 115 3.63 0.63 6.32
CA ARG A 115 4.96 0.01 6.43
C ARG A 115 5.78 0.17 5.14
N THR A 116 5.13 0.19 3.99
CA THR A 116 5.83 0.35 2.69
C THR A 116 6.38 1.76 2.49
N TYR A 117 5.69 2.80 2.96
CA TYR A 117 6.04 4.18 2.62
C TYR A 117 6.52 5.03 3.79
N THR A 118 6.53 4.49 5.00
CA THR A 118 6.93 5.20 6.21
C THR A 118 7.92 4.39 7.05
N SER A 119 8.69 5.10 7.87
CA SER A 119 9.51 4.53 8.95
C SER A 119 8.74 4.56 10.27
N GLU A 120 9.17 3.78 11.26
CA GLU A 120 8.67 3.92 12.64
C GLU A 120 8.90 5.34 13.15
N GLY A 121 7.93 5.86 13.89
CA GLY A 121 7.91 7.23 14.38
C GLY A 121 7.49 8.30 13.36
N ASP A 122 7.35 7.96 12.07
CA ASP A 122 6.82 8.91 11.08
C ASP A 122 5.36 9.28 11.39
N VAL A 123 4.97 10.49 11.01
CA VAL A 123 3.59 10.99 11.13
C VAL A 123 2.81 10.64 9.87
N VAL A 124 1.67 10.00 10.04
CA VAL A 124 0.71 9.66 8.99
C VAL A 124 -0.53 10.52 9.16
N LEU A 125 -0.92 11.24 8.11
CA LEU A 125 -2.11 12.07 8.08
C LEU A 125 -3.23 11.38 7.30
N ASP A 126 -4.43 11.33 7.89
CA ASP A 126 -5.68 10.93 7.22
C ASP A 126 -6.73 12.02 7.42
N SER A 127 -7.05 12.75 6.35
CA SER A 127 -7.99 13.88 6.40
C SER A 127 -9.47 13.47 6.42
N CYS A 128 -9.78 12.20 6.23
CA CYS A 128 -11.13 11.63 6.17
C CYS A 128 -11.16 10.24 6.80
N MET A 129 -10.76 10.14 8.06
CA MET A 129 -10.37 8.88 8.69
C MET A 129 -11.52 7.89 8.96
N GLY A 130 -12.79 8.33 8.86
CA GLY A 130 -13.96 7.48 9.05
C GLY A 130 -13.93 6.73 10.38
N SER A 131 -13.98 5.41 10.33
CA SER A 131 -13.85 4.53 11.51
C SER A 131 -12.41 4.37 12.04
N GLY A 132 -11.42 5.11 11.49
CA GLY A 132 -10.05 5.18 11.99
C GLY A 132 -9.14 4.00 11.65
N THR A 133 -9.37 3.32 10.55
CA THR A 133 -8.52 2.18 10.14
C THR A 133 -7.06 2.59 9.99
N THR A 134 -6.78 3.78 9.40
CA THR A 134 -5.43 4.33 9.30
C THR A 134 -4.78 4.55 10.67
N ALA A 135 -5.53 5.10 11.63
CA ALA A 135 -5.02 5.32 12.98
C ALA A 135 -4.69 4.02 13.71
N VAL A 136 -5.58 3.02 13.61
CA VAL A 136 -5.33 1.67 14.17
C VAL A 136 -4.09 1.04 13.54
N ALA A 137 -3.94 1.14 12.21
CA ALA A 137 -2.77 0.65 11.49
C ALA A 137 -1.47 1.35 11.91
N CYS A 138 -1.52 2.65 12.20
CA CYS A 138 -0.39 3.42 12.72
C CYS A 138 0.03 2.93 14.11
N VAL A 139 -0.91 2.75 15.03
CA VAL A 139 -0.64 2.20 16.37
C VAL A 139 0.02 0.83 16.26
N ALA A 140 -0.56 -0.09 15.49
CA ALA A 140 -0.03 -1.44 15.28
C ALA A 140 1.36 -1.48 14.61
N SER A 141 1.80 -0.38 14.01
CA SER A 141 3.05 -0.29 13.26
C SER A 141 4.05 0.73 13.83
N ASN A 142 3.83 1.25 15.04
CA ASN A 142 4.67 2.26 15.70
C ASN A 142 4.82 3.56 14.89
N ARG A 143 3.73 4.03 14.28
CA ARG A 143 3.66 5.34 13.60
C ARG A 143 2.77 6.28 14.39
N ILE A 144 3.05 7.58 14.28
CA ILE A 144 2.20 8.62 14.82
C ILE A 144 1.10 8.91 13.79
N TYR A 145 -0.14 9.08 14.24
CA TYR A 145 -1.24 9.45 13.34
C TYR A 145 -1.79 10.84 13.68
N VAL A 146 -2.24 11.52 12.63
CA VAL A 146 -3.09 12.72 12.71
C VAL A 146 -4.29 12.46 11.83
N GLY A 147 -5.50 12.56 12.36
CA GLY A 147 -6.70 12.24 11.61
C GLY A 147 -7.82 13.23 11.86
N TYR A 148 -8.64 13.42 10.83
CA TYR A 148 -9.84 14.26 10.90
C TYR A 148 -11.06 13.46 10.49
N GLU A 149 -12.14 13.59 11.25
CA GLU A 149 -13.46 13.03 10.94
C GLU A 149 -14.53 14.04 11.33
N LYS A 150 -15.39 14.36 10.37
CA LYS A 150 -16.46 15.35 10.54
C LYS A 150 -17.67 14.75 11.27
N GLU A 151 -17.99 13.51 10.96
CA GLU A 151 -19.16 12.83 11.49
C GLU A 151 -18.88 12.27 12.89
N LYS A 152 -19.51 12.85 13.92
CA LYS A 152 -19.30 12.47 15.32
C LYS A 152 -19.43 10.96 15.56
N LYS A 153 -20.40 10.30 14.93
CA LYS A 153 -20.61 8.85 15.03
C LYS A 153 -19.37 8.04 14.64
N TYR A 154 -18.71 8.43 13.55
CA TYR A 154 -17.51 7.74 13.07
C TYR A 154 -16.29 8.14 13.86
N TYR A 155 -16.21 9.40 14.31
CA TYR A 155 -15.18 9.83 15.24
C TYR A 155 -15.19 9.01 16.54
N ASP A 156 -16.37 8.85 17.18
CA ASP A 156 -16.51 8.05 18.39
C ASP A 156 -16.14 6.57 18.16
N THR A 157 -16.50 6.03 17.00
CA THR A 157 -16.10 4.68 16.57
C THR A 157 -14.57 4.57 16.44
N CYS A 158 -13.94 5.57 15.84
CA CYS A 158 -12.48 5.62 15.70
C CYS A 158 -11.79 5.60 17.07
N ILE A 159 -12.18 6.48 18.00
CA ILE A 159 -11.59 6.53 19.35
C ILE A 159 -11.72 5.17 20.06
N ARG A 160 -12.88 4.52 19.99
CA ARG A 160 -13.09 3.20 20.56
C ARG A 160 -12.16 2.14 19.94
N ARG A 161 -12.02 2.12 18.61
CA ARG A 161 -11.14 1.15 17.91
C ARG A 161 -9.69 1.33 18.28
N ILE A 162 -9.21 2.56 18.36
CA ILE A 162 -7.84 2.86 18.77
C ILE A 162 -7.58 2.40 20.22
N ALA A 163 -8.50 2.71 21.14
CA ALA A 163 -8.36 2.29 22.52
C ALA A 163 -8.31 0.75 22.68
N ASN A 164 -9.04 0.01 21.83
CA ASN A 164 -9.01 -1.45 21.83
C ASN A 164 -7.72 -2.01 21.23
N SER A 165 -7.17 -1.39 20.20
CA SER A 165 -5.92 -1.83 19.57
C SER A 165 -4.71 -1.67 20.52
N SER A 166 -4.68 -0.61 21.32
CA SER A 166 -3.60 -0.36 22.29
C SER A 166 -3.55 -1.35 23.47
N LYS A 167 -4.62 -2.13 23.69
CA LYS A 167 -4.70 -3.15 24.75
C LYS A 167 -4.21 -4.53 24.28
N SER A 168 -4.05 -4.72 23.00
CA SER A 168 -3.70 -6.01 22.38
C SER A 168 -2.23 -6.10 21.96
N SER A 169 -1.46 -5.04 22.20
CA SER A 169 -0.01 -4.92 21.99
C SER A 169 0.72 -5.00 23.31
#